data_f14f87ab1653a0f36ff47ce2139ede2d
#
_entry.id   f14f87ab1653a0f36ff47ce2139ede2d
#
_cell.length_a   1.000
_cell.length_b   1.000
_cell.length_c   1.000
_cell.angle_alpha   90.00
_cell.angle_beta   90.00
_cell.angle_gamma   90.00
#
_symmetry.space_group_name_H-M   'P 1'
#
loop_
_entity.id
_entity.type
_entity.pdbx_description
1 polymer ?
#
loop_
_entity_poly.entity_id
_entity_poly.type
_entity_poly.pdbx_seq_one_letter_code
_entity_poly.pdbx_strand_id
1 'polypeptide(L)'
;MKVFVFNTFFILVLFSCETKKGDSSDVLARVSDKTFTIEKARKLNMGMPLNKEEIPKMVSDWVTNTLLLKKGMEMNIHKDSLLLKKRDVFFNNLVISSFLDKGYHPGITVLNKEILDYYNKNKESFSRETDEVFLEHYFTESPTFSKKLKSFFVLNKKTDINVSDFLLESKTVKKGRTSDLFSSFIFGNKNKIIGPIRSKKGYHFFKILSRYKEGSSKGLETVYDEIFQRLYKKKERNRSLFFLDSLKNTVEIYINPKYQ
;
A
#
# COMPACT_ATOMS: atom_id res chain seq x y z
N MET A 1 1.89 -1.68 -91.42
CA MET A 1 2.68 -1.83 -90.17
C MET A 1 2.40 -0.61 -89.29
N LYS A 2 1.43 -0.75 -88.38
CA LYS A 2 1.00 0.35 -87.49
C LYS A 2 1.68 0.20 -86.13
N VAL A 3 2.54 1.16 -85.75
CA VAL A 3 3.21 1.20 -84.48
C VAL A 3 2.28 1.87 -83.46
N PHE A 4 1.87 1.13 -82.44
CA PHE A 4 1.12 1.62 -81.36
C PHE A 4 2.10 2.14 -80.28
N VAL A 5 2.10 3.47 -80.01
CA VAL A 5 2.86 4.09 -78.95
C VAL A 5 1.97 4.08 -77.71
N PHE A 6 2.37 3.29 -76.72
CA PHE A 6 1.70 3.21 -75.40
C PHE A 6 2.27 4.33 -74.46
N ASN A 7 1.48 5.33 -74.26
CA ASN A 7 1.87 6.47 -73.37
C ASN A 7 1.50 6.12 -71.93
N THR A 8 2.54 5.73 -71.12
CA THR A 8 2.37 5.38 -69.73
C THR A 8 2.38 6.67 -68.91
N PHE A 9 1.20 7.13 -68.47
CA PHE A 9 1.05 8.27 -67.55
C PHE A 9 1.37 7.82 -66.13
N PHE A 10 2.53 8.22 -65.61
CA PHE A 10 2.98 7.94 -64.23
C PHE A 10 2.35 8.96 -63.29
N ILE A 11 1.27 8.55 -62.56
CA ILE A 11 0.65 9.36 -61.53
C ILE A 11 1.52 9.33 -60.28
N LEU A 12 2.24 10.40 -60.02
CA LEU A 12 2.97 10.65 -58.78
C LEU A 12 1.97 11.01 -57.66
N VAL A 13 1.58 10.04 -56.84
CA VAL A 13 0.78 10.26 -55.64
C VAL A 13 1.71 10.82 -54.56
N LEU A 14 1.68 12.13 -54.37
CA LEU A 14 2.32 12.79 -53.27
C LEU A 14 1.52 12.46 -51.98
N PHE A 15 2.03 11.50 -51.20
CA PHE A 15 1.58 11.33 -49.83
C PHE A 15 2.04 12.55 -49.03
N SER A 16 1.17 13.55 -48.90
CA SER A 16 1.32 14.62 -47.95
C SER A 16 1.13 14.02 -46.54
N CYS A 17 2.22 13.81 -45.86
CA CYS A 17 2.19 13.48 -44.44
C CYS A 17 1.81 14.77 -43.68
N GLU A 18 0.52 14.98 -43.44
CA GLU A 18 0.05 16.02 -42.49
C GLU A 18 0.55 15.68 -41.11
N THR A 19 1.71 16.24 -40.76
CA THR A 19 2.09 16.37 -39.35
C THR A 19 1.05 17.29 -38.71
N LYS A 20 0.14 16.74 -37.90
CA LYS A 20 -0.70 17.54 -36.98
C LYS A 20 0.21 18.47 -36.22
N LYS A 21 0.26 19.75 -36.61
CA LYS A 21 0.80 20.84 -35.76
C LYS A 21 -0.08 20.85 -34.51
N GLY A 22 0.45 20.31 -33.40
CA GLY A 22 -0.20 20.45 -32.09
C GLY A 22 -0.49 21.93 -31.87
N ASP A 23 -1.68 22.21 -31.44
CA ASP A 23 -2.16 23.55 -31.15
C ASP A 23 -1.15 24.24 -30.23
N SER A 24 -0.72 25.47 -30.57
CA SER A 24 0.30 26.21 -29.83
C SER A 24 -0.11 26.49 -28.37
N SER A 25 -1.42 26.35 -28.06
CA SER A 25 -1.99 26.49 -26.74
C SER A 25 -1.58 25.39 -25.75
N ASP A 26 -1.14 24.21 -26.25
CA ASP A 26 -0.76 23.07 -25.42
C ASP A 26 0.71 23.03 -25.02
N VAL A 27 1.53 23.94 -25.55
CA VAL A 27 2.97 24.01 -25.26
C VAL A 27 3.20 24.86 -24.02
N LEU A 28 3.71 24.25 -22.96
CA LEU A 28 4.06 24.91 -21.69
C LEU A 28 5.47 25.52 -21.72
N ALA A 29 6.41 24.85 -22.38
CA ALA A 29 7.80 25.31 -22.52
C ALA A 29 8.47 24.72 -23.75
N ARG A 30 9.55 25.38 -24.21
CA ARG A 30 10.42 24.90 -25.29
C ARG A 30 11.88 25.15 -24.95
N VAL A 31 12.71 24.15 -25.16
CA VAL A 31 14.18 24.22 -25.03
C VAL A 31 14.76 23.59 -26.29
N SER A 32 15.32 24.44 -27.18
CA SER A 32 15.77 24.04 -28.52
C SER A 32 14.66 23.31 -29.32
N ASP A 33 14.89 22.09 -29.69
CA ASP A 33 13.98 21.19 -30.41
C ASP A 33 12.95 20.45 -29.51
N LYS A 34 13.17 20.50 -28.20
CA LYS A 34 12.30 19.80 -27.24
C LYS A 34 11.17 20.70 -26.74
N THR A 35 9.97 20.14 -26.72
CA THR A 35 8.77 20.82 -26.20
C THR A 35 8.20 20.08 -24.99
N PHE A 36 7.76 20.84 -24.01
CA PHE A 36 7.00 20.40 -22.86
C PHE A 36 5.54 20.84 -23.05
N THR A 37 4.63 19.87 -23.13
CA THR A 37 3.22 20.09 -23.38
C THR A 37 2.39 19.75 -22.16
N ILE A 38 1.13 20.24 -22.13
CA ILE A 38 0.15 19.87 -21.10
C ILE A 38 -0.01 18.35 -21.01
N GLU A 39 -0.01 17.64 -22.14
CA GLU A 39 -0.10 16.18 -22.16
C GLU A 39 1.09 15.51 -21.46
N LYS A 40 2.32 16.00 -21.73
CA LYS A 40 3.51 15.50 -21.03
C LYS A 40 3.46 15.79 -19.53
N ALA A 41 2.98 16.96 -19.13
CA ALA A 41 2.81 17.31 -17.73
C ALA A 41 1.80 16.38 -17.03
N ARG A 42 0.67 16.07 -17.66
CA ARG A 42 -0.31 15.10 -17.15
C ARG A 42 0.28 13.70 -17.01
N LYS A 43 1.07 13.24 -17.99
CA LYS A 43 1.75 11.93 -17.88
C LYS A 43 2.73 11.87 -16.71
N LEU A 44 3.48 12.94 -16.46
CA LEU A 44 4.37 13.04 -15.30
C LEU A 44 3.60 13.04 -13.96
N ASN A 45 2.38 13.59 -13.96
CA ASN A 45 1.48 13.58 -12.81
C ASN A 45 0.61 12.31 -12.71
N MET A 46 1.07 11.19 -13.30
CA MET A 46 0.38 9.88 -13.29
C MET A 46 -1.07 9.93 -13.81
N GLY A 47 -1.38 10.85 -14.71
CA GLY A 47 -2.73 11.04 -15.26
C GLY A 47 -3.70 11.81 -14.34
N MET A 48 -3.26 12.26 -13.16
CA MET A 48 -4.08 13.08 -12.28
C MET A 48 -4.28 14.49 -12.85
N PRO A 49 -5.37 15.19 -12.51
CA PRO A 49 -5.60 16.58 -12.90
C PRO A 49 -4.42 17.47 -12.46
N LEU A 50 -3.98 18.35 -13.34
CA LEU A 50 -2.93 19.31 -13.03
C LEU A 50 -3.50 20.47 -12.21
N ASN A 51 -2.90 20.76 -11.06
CA ASN A 51 -3.17 21.97 -10.33
C ASN A 51 -2.46 23.15 -11.03
N LYS A 52 -3.19 24.24 -11.31
CA LYS A 52 -2.65 25.43 -11.97
C LYS A 52 -1.47 26.04 -11.23
N GLU A 53 -1.42 25.92 -9.91
CA GLU A 53 -0.35 26.43 -9.06
C GLU A 53 0.93 25.60 -9.16
N GLU A 54 0.85 24.34 -9.58
CA GLU A 54 2.00 23.43 -9.71
C GLU A 54 2.66 23.51 -11.10
N ILE A 55 1.92 23.97 -12.12
CA ILE A 55 2.43 24.06 -13.50
C ILE A 55 3.72 24.89 -13.61
N PRO A 56 3.85 26.08 -12.99
CA PRO A 56 5.08 26.86 -13.08
C PRO A 56 6.30 26.11 -12.53
N LYS A 57 6.14 25.39 -11.45
CA LYS A 57 7.21 24.55 -10.87
C LYS A 57 7.58 23.40 -11.81
N MET A 58 6.60 22.69 -12.36
CA MET A 58 6.83 21.59 -13.33
C MET A 58 7.58 22.11 -14.58
N VAL A 59 7.22 23.28 -15.06
CA VAL A 59 7.90 23.92 -16.20
C VAL A 59 9.34 24.25 -15.86
N SER A 60 9.59 24.89 -14.72
CA SER A 60 10.95 25.22 -14.25
C SER A 60 11.82 23.99 -14.10
N ASP A 61 11.30 22.96 -13.45
CA ASP A 61 12.00 21.67 -13.24
C ASP A 61 12.31 21.00 -14.59
N TRP A 62 11.34 20.99 -15.53
CA TRP A 62 11.55 20.40 -16.85
C TRP A 62 12.60 21.16 -17.65
N VAL A 63 12.57 22.51 -17.65
CA VAL A 63 13.56 23.34 -18.35
C VAL A 63 14.95 23.07 -17.78
N THR A 64 15.10 23.10 -16.45
CA THR A 64 16.37 22.84 -15.77
C THR A 64 16.92 21.47 -16.10
N ASN A 65 16.10 20.44 -15.99
CA ASN A 65 16.50 19.06 -16.29
C ASN A 65 16.88 18.89 -17.77
N THR A 66 16.15 19.55 -18.69
CA THR A 66 16.44 19.47 -20.12
C THR A 66 17.78 20.13 -20.47
N LEU A 67 18.07 21.28 -19.85
CA LEU A 67 19.35 21.98 -20.04
C LEU A 67 20.52 21.17 -19.48
N LEU A 68 20.40 20.65 -18.26
CA LEU A 68 21.44 19.83 -17.63
C LEU A 68 21.69 18.53 -18.41
N LEU A 69 20.61 17.85 -18.85
CA LEU A 69 20.74 16.66 -19.70
C LEU A 69 21.44 16.98 -21.02
N LYS A 70 21.06 18.07 -21.69
CA LYS A 70 21.71 18.51 -22.92
C LYS A 70 23.21 18.70 -22.71
N LYS A 71 23.57 19.39 -21.63
CA LYS A 71 25.00 19.62 -21.30
C LYS A 71 25.74 18.31 -21.00
N GLY A 72 25.14 17.43 -20.25
CA GLY A 72 25.69 16.09 -20.00
C GLY A 72 25.91 15.27 -21.27
N MET A 73 24.99 15.35 -22.25
CA MET A 73 25.13 14.71 -23.53
C MET A 73 26.28 15.32 -24.36
N GLU A 74 26.41 16.66 -24.40
CA GLU A 74 27.49 17.33 -25.06
C GLU A 74 28.87 16.96 -24.48
N MET A 75 28.93 16.74 -23.16
CA MET A 75 30.14 16.27 -22.47
C MET A 75 30.40 14.77 -22.62
N ASN A 76 29.59 14.03 -23.41
CA ASN A 76 29.67 12.61 -23.61
C ASN A 76 29.54 11.76 -22.33
N ILE A 77 28.97 12.29 -21.25
CA ILE A 77 28.77 11.58 -19.98
C ILE A 77 27.92 10.32 -20.21
N HIS A 78 26.96 10.36 -21.13
CA HIS A 78 26.12 9.22 -21.51
C HIS A 78 26.90 8.04 -22.10
N LYS A 79 28.17 8.21 -22.49
CA LYS A 79 29.07 7.16 -23.02
C LYS A 79 29.97 6.56 -21.93
N ASP A 80 29.92 7.12 -20.71
CA ASP A 80 30.71 6.60 -19.59
C ASP A 80 30.35 5.12 -19.31
N SER A 81 31.38 4.27 -19.21
CA SER A 81 31.20 2.84 -19.06
C SER A 81 30.52 2.45 -17.73
N LEU A 82 30.78 3.20 -16.66
CA LEU A 82 30.16 2.97 -15.35
C LEU A 82 28.67 3.37 -15.38
N LEU A 83 28.36 4.50 -16.05
CA LEU A 83 26.98 4.95 -16.23
C LEU A 83 26.18 3.95 -17.07
N LEU A 84 26.76 3.44 -18.15
CA LEU A 84 26.13 2.43 -18.99
C LEU A 84 25.85 1.13 -18.21
N LYS A 85 26.82 0.65 -17.43
CA LYS A 85 26.60 -0.52 -16.55
C LYS A 85 25.49 -0.27 -15.53
N LYS A 86 25.43 0.90 -14.88
CA LYS A 86 24.36 1.25 -13.95
C LYS A 86 22.99 1.29 -14.63
N ARG A 87 22.92 1.88 -15.84
CA ARG A 87 21.69 1.88 -16.64
C ARG A 87 21.22 0.47 -16.94
N ASP A 88 22.10 -0.41 -17.37
CA ASP A 88 21.75 -1.78 -17.76
C ASP A 88 21.26 -2.59 -16.54
N VAL A 89 21.94 -2.48 -15.40
CA VAL A 89 21.47 -3.10 -14.15
C VAL A 89 20.10 -2.57 -13.75
N PHE A 90 19.89 -1.26 -13.79
CA PHE A 90 18.60 -0.64 -13.46
C PHE A 90 17.50 -1.10 -14.43
N PHE A 91 17.77 -1.09 -15.71
CA PHE A 91 16.83 -1.55 -16.75
C PHE A 91 16.46 -3.04 -16.56
N ASN A 92 17.45 -3.91 -16.34
CA ASN A 92 17.21 -5.33 -16.11
C ASN A 92 16.32 -5.55 -14.88
N ASN A 93 16.58 -4.83 -13.78
CA ASN A 93 15.75 -4.90 -12.58
C ASN A 93 14.31 -4.43 -12.84
N LEU A 94 14.12 -3.38 -13.63
CA LEU A 94 12.78 -2.93 -14.04
C LEU A 94 12.05 -3.97 -14.89
N VAL A 95 12.75 -4.62 -15.82
CA VAL A 95 12.16 -5.69 -16.65
C VAL A 95 11.75 -6.87 -15.77
N ILE A 96 12.63 -7.30 -14.86
CA ILE A 96 12.36 -8.40 -13.93
C ILE A 96 11.13 -8.08 -13.05
N SER A 97 11.11 -6.91 -12.39
CA SER A 97 9.97 -6.52 -11.56
C SER A 97 8.68 -6.39 -12.36
N SER A 98 8.73 -5.75 -13.53
CA SER A 98 7.54 -5.62 -14.39
C SER A 98 7.03 -6.99 -14.88
N PHE A 99 7.91 -7.92 -15.13
CA PHE A 99 7.55 -9.30 -15.48
C PHE A 99 6.87 -10.01 -14.29
N LEU A 100 7.45 -9.91 -13.12
CA LEU A 100 6.87 -10.47 -11.89
C LEU A 100 5.50 -9.86 -11.57
N ASP A 101 5.33 -8.56 -11.75
CA ASP A 101 4.07 -7.86 -11.49
C ASP A 101 2.97 -8.21 -12.51
N LYS A 102 3.32 -8.36 -13.79
CA LYS A 102 2.32 -8.51 -14.88
C LYS A 102 1.77 -9.90 -15.07
N GLY A 103 2.48 -10.93 -14.71
CA GLY A 103 2.09 -12.25 -15.22
C GLY A 103 2.17 -13.41 -14.25
N TYR A 104 2.72 -13.18 -13.10
CA TYR A 104 3.18 -14.30 -12.32
C TYR A 104 2.35 -14.58 -11.08
N HIS A 105 1.31 -13.81 -10.83
CA HIS A 105 0.32 -14.06 -9.80
C HIS A 105 -1.05 -14.50 -10.37
N PRO A 106 -1.18 -15.67 -11.01
CA PRO A 106 -2.51 -16.20 -11.21
C PRO A 106 -3.06 -16.51 -9.82
N GLY A 107 -4.18 -15.87 -9.49
CA GLY A 107 -4.94 -15.89 -8.28
C GLY A 107 -4.58 -16.94 -7.24
N ILE A 108 -3.81 -16.52 -6.22
CA ILE A 108 -3.56 -17.38 -5.07
C ILE A 108 -4.83 -17.35 -4.24
N THR A 109 -5.48 -18.50 -4.12
CA THR A 109 -6.65 -18.66 -3.27
C THR A 109 -6.26 -19.39 -1.99
N VAL A 110 -6.63 -18.83 -0.85
CA VAL A 110 -6.56 -19.50 0.45
C VAL A 110 -7.97 -19.90 0.83
N LEU A 111 -8.20 -21.19 0.99
CA LEU A 111 -9.51 -21.74 1.32
C LEU A 111 -9.76 -21.66 2.84
N ASN A 112 -11.00 -21.45 3.24
CA ASN A 112 -11.39 -21.44 4.66
C ASN A 112 -11.01 -22.75 5.37
N LYS A 113 -11.08 -23.89 4.66
CA LYS A 113 -10.64 -25.18 5.19
C LYS A 113 -9.15 -25.16 5.55
N GLU A 114 -8.29 -24.58 4.71
CA GLU A 114 -6.85 -24.49 4.98
C GLU A 114 -6.55 -23.63 6.19
N ILE A 115 -7.32 -22.55 6.39
CA ILE A 115 -7.21 -21.68 7.55
C ILE A 115 -7.59 -22.44 8.82
N LEU A 116 -8.70 -23.16 8.79
CA LEU A 116 -9.15 -23.98 9.91
C LEU A 116 -8.16 -25.09 10.25
N ASP A 117 -7.65 -25.80 9.24
CA ASP A 117 -6.64 -26.86 9.41
C ASP A 117 -5.34 -26.30 9.99
N TYR A 118 -4.90 -25.12 9.51
CA TYR A 118 -3.71 -24.44 10.02
C TYR A 118 -3.90 -24.03 11.49
N TYR A 119 -5.03 -23.43 11.82
CA TYR A 119 -5.38 -23.06 13.19
C TYR A 119 -5.34 -24.26 14.13
N ASN A 120 -6.00 -25.35 13.76
CA ASN A 120 -6.07 -26.56 14.58
C ASN A 120 -4.70 -27.21 14.81
N LYS A 121 -3.84 -27.23 13.77
CA LYS A 121 -2.47 -27.76 13.86
C LYS A 121 -1.51 -26.88 14.66
N ASN A 122 -1.79 -25.58 14.73
CA ASN A 122 -0.87 -24.61 15.36
C ASN A 122 -1.53 -23.86 16.52
N LYS A 123 -2.53 -24.43 17.16
CA LYS A 123 -3.36 -23.78 18.18
C LYS A 123 -2.54 -23.20 19.34
N GLU A 124 -1.47 -23.86 19.73
CA GLU A 124 -0.56 -23.41 20.78
C GLU A 124 0.17 -22.11 20.42
N SER A 125 0.51 -21.92 19.13
CA SER A 125 1.18 -20.70 18.65
C SER A 125 0.29 -19.45 18.72
N PHE A 126 -1.02 -19.63 18.93
CA PHE A 126 -2.01 -18.57 19.08
C PHE A 126 -2.42 -18.35 20.54
N SER A 127 -1.59 -18.77 21.49
CA SER A 127 -1.79 -18.48 22.90
C SER A 127 -1.54 -17.00 23.20
N ARG A 128 -2.20 -16.50 24.24
CA ARG A 128 -2.01 -15.14 24.72
C ARG A 128 -0.77 -15.06 25.61
N GLU A 129 0.11 -14.12 25.29
CA GLU A 129 1.35 -13.89 26.04
C GLU A 129 1.12 -13.23 27.40
N THR A 130 0.00 -12.51 27.55
CA THR A 130 -0.37 -11.80 28.77
C THR A 130 -1.89 -11.81 28.94
N ASP A 131 -2.38 -11.42 30.13
CA ASP A 131 -3.80 -11.14 30.32
C ASP A 131 -4.26 -10.07 29.33
N GLU A 132 -5.41 -10.31 28.68
CA GLU A 132 -6.03 -9.41 27.72
C GLU A 132 -7.49 -9.11 28.16
N VAL A 133 -7.95 -7.89 27.89
CA VAL A 133 -9.32 -7.45 28.16
C VAL A 133 -9.88 -6.77 26.94
N PHE A 134 -11.00 -7.29 26.41
CA PHE A 134 -11.78 -6.62 25.39
C PHE A 134 -12.81 -5.70 26.06
N LEU A 135 -12.77 -4.40 25.70
CA LEU A 135 -13.56 -3.37 26.36
C LEU A 135 -14.03 -2.29 25.39
N GLU A 136 -15.09 -1.61 25.79
CA GLU A 136 -15.52 -0.32 25.26
C GLU A 136 -15.04 0.79 26.19
N HIS A 137 -14.39 1.81 25.61
CA HIS A 137 -13.88 2.96 26.32
C HIS A 137 -14.75 4.19 26.02
N TYR A 138 -15.35 4.74 27.05
CA TYR A 138 -16.17 5.96 26.99
C TYR A 138 -15.42 7.11 27.66
N PHE A 139 -15.57 8.30 27.06
CA PHE A 139 -14.85 9.49 27.52
C PHE A 139 -15.73 10.73 27.47
N THR A 140 -15.53 11.62 28.45
CA THR A 140 -16.09 12.96 28.47
C THR A 140 -15.21 13.92 29.25
N GLU A 141 -15.07 15.14 28.74
CA GLU A 141 -14.40 16.23 29.50
C GLU A 141 -15.33 16.86 30.57
N SER A 142 -16.65 16.75 30.37
CA SER A 142 -17.65 17.41 31.20
C SER A 142 -17.94 16.63 32.49
N PRO A 143 -17.78 17.28 33.65
CA PRO A 143 -18.19 16.70 34.93
C PRO A 143 -19.69 16.35 35.00
N THR A 144 -20.52 17.13 34.29
CA THR A 144 -21.99 16.92 34.28
C THR A 144 -22.32 15.64 33.50
N PHE A 145 -21.73 15.45 32.31
CA PHE A 145 -21.93 14.22 31.55
C PHE A 145 -21.30 13.01 32.25
N SER A 146 -20.17 13.19 32.96
CA SER A 146 -19.59 12.11 33.76
C SER A 146 -20.56 11.61 34.86
N LYS A 147 -21.30 12.52 35.51
CA LYS A 147 -22.34 12.13 36.48
C LYS A 147 -23.47 11.35 35.81
N LYS A 148 -23.92 11.76 34.62
CA LYS A 148 -24.97 11.08 33.86
C LYS A 148 -24.49 9.68 33.39
N LEU A 149 -23.27 9.57 32.88
CA LEU A 149 -22.66 8.28 32.50
C LEU A 149 -22.49 7.35 33.70
N LYS A 150 -22.08 7.88 34.86
CA LYS A 150 -22.04 7.10 36.11
C LYS A 150 -23.43 6.59 36.48
N SER A 151 -24.44 7.45 36.42
CA SER A 151 -25.83 7.05 36.70
C SER A 151 -26.29 5.93 35.77
N PHE A 152 -25.99 6.01 34.52
CA PHE A 152 -26.31 4.95 33.52
C PHE A 152 -25.56 3.67 33.80
N PHE A 153 -24.20 3.74 33.80
CA PHE A 153 -23.36 2.52 33.83
C PHE A 153 -23.31 1.84 35.21
N VAL A 154 -23.23 2.62 36.30
CA VAL A 154 -22.99 2.10 37.65
C VAL A 154 -24.28 1.96 38.45
N LEU A 155 -25.18 2.92 38.30
CA LEU A 155 -26.43 2.93 39.05
C LEU A 155 -27.60 2.34 38.27
N ASN A 156 -27.38 1.96 37.02
CA ASN A 156 -28.38 1.38 36.10
C ASN A 156 -29.67 2.24 35.96
N LYS A 157 -29.50 3.58 36.01
CA LYS A 157 -30.60 4.54 35.88
C LYS A 157 -30.74 5.01 34.44
N LYS A 158 -31.98 5.20 33.96
CA LYS A 158 -32.24 5.87 32.71
C LYS A 158 -31.68 7.30 32.75
N THR A 159 -31.06 7.72 31.66
CA THR A 159 -30.52 9.07 31.48
C THR A 159 -31.06 9.67 30.19
N ASP A 160 -31.01 10.98 30.11
CA ASP A 160 -31.44 11.79 28.94
C ASP A 160 -30.34 11.95 27.87
N ILE A 161 -29.25 11.17 27.98
CA ILE A 161 -28.12 11.20 27.05
C ILE A 161 -28.07 9.93 26.20
N ASN A 162 -27.66 10.08 24.95
CA ASN A 162 -27.28 8.95 24.12
C ASN A 162 -25.84 8.53 24.51
N VAL A 163 -25.71 7.38 25.17
CA VAL A 163 -24.44 6.91 25.70
C VAL A 163 -23.43 6.60 24.58
N SER A 164 -23.90 6.23 23.38
CA SER A 164 -23.06 5.96 22.22
C SER A 164 -22.24 7.17 21.78
N ASP A 165 -22.71 8.40 22.04
CA ASP A 165 -22.00 9.63 21.66
C ASP A 165 -20.70 9.82 22.45
N PHE A 166 -20.54 9.08 23.55
CA PHE A 166 -19.35 9.12 24.41
C PHE A 166 -18.43 7.94 24.21
N LEU A 167 -18.77 7.00 23.30
CA LEU A 167 -17.91 5.87 22.95
C LEU A 167 -16.72 6.39 22.14
N LEU A 168 -15.53 6.29 22.71
CA LEU A 168 -14.30 6.69 22.06
C LEU A 168 -13.77 5.56 21.16
N GLU A 169 -13.73 4.33 21.70
CA GLU A 169 -13.20 3.17 20.99
C GLU A 169 -13.65 1.85 21.64
N SER A 170 -13.65 0.79 20.83
CA SER A 170 -13.74 -0.60 21.29
C SER A 170 -12.47 -1.33 20.94
N LYS A 171 -11.75 -1.87 21.91
CA LYS A 171 -10.45 -2.51 21.68
C LYS A 171 -10.10 -3.58 22.71
N THR A 172 -9.16 -4.45 22.30
CA THR A 172 -8.47 -5.35 23.22
C THR A 172 -7.23 -4.64 23.79
N VAL A 173 -7.14 -4.56 25.09
CA VAL A 173 -5.98 -4.05 25.83
C VAL A 173 -5.20 -5.21 26.44
N LYS A 174 -3.87 -5.09 26.48
CA LYS A 174 -2.96 -6.09 27.01
C LYS A 174 -2.33 -5.58 28.30
N LYS A 175 -2.21 -6.46 29.29
CA LYS A 175 -1.48 -6.16 30.53
C LYS A 175 -0.03 -5.83 30.21
N GLY A 176 0.49 -4.76 30.78
CA GLY A 176 1.85 -4.28 30.50
C GLY A 176 2.00 -3.40 29.25
N ARG A 177 0.95 -3.28 28.39
CA ARG A 177 0.94 -2.37 27.24
C ARG A 177 -0.13 -1.26 27.36
N THR A 178 -0.77 -1.17 28.52
CA THR A 178 -1.79 -0.18 28.81
C THR A 178 -1.17 0.86 29.75
N SER A 179 -1.57 2.14 29.61
CA SER A 179 -1.16 3.22 30.50
C SER A 179 -1.34 2.82 31.97
N ASP A 180 -0.34 3.09 32.81
CA ASP A 180 -0.33 2.73 34.23
C ASP A 180 -1.58 3.25 34.98
N LEU A 181 -2.05 4.45 34.61
CA LEU A 181 -3.28 5.02 35.13
C LEU A 181 -4.48 4.10 34.99
N PHE A 182 -4.62 3.42 33.84
CA PHE A 182 -5.78 2.56 33.54
C PHE A 182 -5.52 1.11 33.87
N SER A 183 -4.27 0.67 33.78
CA SER A 183 -3.87 -0.73 33.91
C SER A 183 -4.33 -1.34 35.22
N SER A 184 -4.07 -0.66 36.33
CA SER A 184 -4.46 -1.11 37.68
C SER A 184 -5.98 -1.26 37.82
N PHE A 185 -6.75 -0.34 37.24
CA PHE A 185 -8.21 -0.40 37.27
C PHE A 185 -8.76 -1.51 36.37
N ILE A 186 -8.23 -1.67 35.15
CA ILE A 186 -8.75 -2.63 34.18
C ILE A 186 -8.40 -4.07 34.58
N PHE A 187 -7.15 -4.33 35.00
CA PHE A 187 -6.66 -5.68 35.30
C PHE A 187 -6.80 -6.03 36.80
N GLY A 188 -6.76 -5.04 37.69
CA GLY A 188 -6.92 -5.26 39.13
C GLY A 188 -8.38 -5.37 39.60
N ASN A 189 -9.36 -5.07 38.77
CA ASN A 189 -10.78 -5.05 39.09
C ASN A 189 -11.55 -6.09 38.28
N LYS A 190 -12.47 -6.83 38.94
CA LYS A 190 -13.32 -7.85 38.30
C LYS A 190 -14.66 -7.29 37.79
N ASN A 191 -14.99 -6.03 38.09
CA ASN A 191 -16.25 -5.42 37.68
C ASN A 191 -16.37 -5.31 36.18
N LYS A 192 -17.61 -5.42 35.66
CA LYS A 192 -17.94 -5.21 34.27
C LYS A 192 -17.84 -3.74 33.82
N ILE A 193 -18.12 -2.84 34.77
CA ILE A 193 -18.05 -1.39 34.57
C ILE A 193 -17.00 -0.82 35.51
N ILE A 194 -16.09 -0.04 34.97
CA ILE A 194 -14.99 0.59 35.69
C ILE A 194 -15.04 2.09 35.37
N GLY A 195 -15.11 2.93 36.36
CA GLY A 195 -15.19 4.39 36.23
C GLY A 195 -16.21 5.04 37.12
N PRO A 196 -16.24 6.38 37.18
CA PRO A 196 -15.37 7.29 36.43
C PRO A 196 -13.92 7.29 36.91
N ILE A 197 -12.96 7.21 36.01
CA ILE A 197 -11.54 7.43 36.29
C ILE A 197 -11.19 8.82 35.78
N ARG A 198 -10.64 9.66 36.65
CA ARG A 198 -10.24 11.03 36.29
C ARG A 198 -8.82 11.05 35.74
N SER A 199 -8.64 11.67 34.59
CA SER A 199 -7.33 12.00 34.03
C SER A 199 -7.17 13.52 33.86
N LYS A 200 -6.01 13.96 33.35
CA LYS A 200 -5.79 15.38 33.00
C LYS A 200 -6.73 15.86 31.89
N LYS A 201 -7.23 14.93 31.03
CA LYS A 201 -8.09 15.23 29.88
C LYS A 201 -9.58 15.17 30.22
N GLY A 202 -9.99 14.45 31.28
CA GLY A 202 -11.40 14.28 31.61
C GLY A 202 -11.68 12.97 32.36
N TYR A 203 -12.86 12.43 32.14
CA TYR A 203 -13.41 11.26 32.83
C TYR A 203 -13.56 10.09 31.88
N HIS A 204 -13.05 8.93 32.28
CA HIS A 204 -13.03 7.69 31.52
C HIS A 204 -13.89 6.64 32.18
N PHE A 205 -14.62 5.87 31.34
CA PHE A 205 -15.37 4.70 31.77
C PHE A 205 -14.97 3.53 30.83
N PHE A 206 -14.82 2.36 31.42
CA PHE A 206 -14.51 1.14 30.68
C PHE A 206 -15.60 0.12 30.93
N LYS A 207 -16.28 -0.31 29.89
CA LYS A 207 -17.22 -1.43 29.92
C LYS A 207 -16.49 -2.68 29.43
N ILE A 208 -16.26 -3.62 30.34
CA ILE A 208 -15.54 -4.85 30.08
C ILE A 208 -16.51 -5.83 29.39
N LEU A 209 -16.14 -6.20 28.16
CA LEU A 209 -16.90 -7.16 27.37
C LEU A 209 -16.39 -8.59 27.60
N SER A 210 -15.05 -8.78 27.59
CA SER A 210 -14.44 -10.08 27.80
C SER A 210 -13.08 -9.95 28.48
N ARG A 211 -12.72 -10.97 29.27
CA ARG A 211 -11.41 -11.12 29.91
C ARG A 211 -10.78 -12.43 29.48
N TYR A 212 -9.56 -12.36 29.06
CA TYR A 212 -8.80 -13.51 28.61
C TYR A 212 -7.53 -13.65 29.44
N LYS A 213 -7.25 -14.85 29.89
CA LYS A 213 -6.08 -15.15 30.69
C LYS A 213 -4.86 -15.40 29.80
N GLU A 214 -3.70 -15.04 30.32
CA GLU A 214 -2.40 -15.49 29.82
C GLU A 214 -2.44 -17.00 29.58
N GLY A 215 -1.82 -17.48 28.49
CA GLY A 215 -1.80 -18.88 28.07
C GLY A 215 -3.10 -19.37 27.40
N SER A 216 -4.21 -18.62 27.47
CA SER A 216 -5.44 -19.02 26.79
C SER A 216 -5.31 -18.85 25.27
N SER A 217 -5.84 -19.81 24.47
CA SER A 217 -5.82 -19.71 23.01
C SER A 217 -6.73 -18.58 22.52
N LYS A 218 -6.29 -17.84 21.51
CA LYS A 218 -7.14 -16.90 20.75
C LYS A 218 -8.08 -17.71 19.86
N GLY A 219 -9.34 -17.29 19.76
CA GLY A 219 -10.29 -17.90 18.83
C GLY A 219 -9.88 -17.68 17.38
N LEU A 220 -10.34 -18.57 16.48
CA LEU A 220 -10.04 -18.49 15.04
C LEU A 220 -10.40 -17.13 14.46
N GLU A 221 -11.53 -16.57 14.86
CA GLU A 221 -12.01 -15.24 14.43
C GLU A 221 -11.00 -14.11 14.72
N THR A 222 -10.23 -14.23 15.81
CA THR A 222 -9.23 -13.25 16.22
C THR A 222 -7.93 -13.35 15.41
N VAL A 223 -7.61 -14.53 14.91
CA VAL A 223 -6.33 -14.83 14.21
C VAL A 223 -6.53 -15.20 12.74
N TYR A 224 -7.77 -15.09 12.24
CA TYR A 224 -8.13 -15.47 10.87
C TYR A 224 -7.26 -14.73 9.83
N ASP A 225 -7.20 -13.41 9.91
CA ASP A 225 -6.44 -12.60 8.96
C ASP A 225 -4.94 -12.88 9.05
N GLU A 226 -4.42 -13.10 10.24
CA GLU A 226 -3.02 -13.49 10.44
C GLU A 226 -2.71 -14.82 9.75
N ILE A 227 -3.58 -15.83 9.93
CA ILE A 227 -3.44 -17.15 9.30
C ILE A 227 -3.56 -17.04 7.78
N PHE A 228 -4.55 -16.29 7.31
CA PHE A 228 -4.72 -16.02 5.88
C PHE A 228 -3.45 -15.45 5.26
N GLN A 229 -2.87 -14.41 5.87
CA GLN A 229 -1.64 -13.79 5.37
C GLN A 229 -0.44 -14.75 5.40
N ARG A 230 -0.30 -15.57 6.43
CA ARG A 230 0.75 -16.60 6.53
C ARG A 230 0.63 -17.64 5.42
N LEU A 231 -0.58 -18.14 5.18
CA LEU A 231 -0.85 -19.14 4.14
C LEU A 231 -0.68 -18.54 2.74
N TYR A 232 -1.17 -17.32 2.53
CA TYR A 232 -1.02 -16.59 1.27
C TYR A 232 0.45 -16.43 0.91
N LYS A 233 1.27 -15.88 1.80
CA LYS A 233 2.71 -15.71 1.60
C LYS A 233 3.45 -17.03 1.38
N LYS A 234 3.02 -18.10 2.07
CA LYS A 234 3.58 -19.44 1.85
C LYS A 234 3.28 -19.96 0.44
N LYS A 235 2.03 -19.85 -0.01
CA LYS A 235 1.62 -20.25 -1.36
C LYS A 235 2.33 -19.42 -2.43
N GLU A 236 2.41 -18.11 -2.24
CA GLU A 236 3.12 -17.20 -3.11
C GLU A 236 4.59 -17.61 -3.30
N ARG A 237 5.30 -17.82 -2.20
CA ARG A 237 6.70 -18.28 -2.23
C ARG A 237 6.85 -19.63 -2.92
N ASN A 238 6.02 -20.61 -2.58
CA ASN A 238 6.10 -21.94 -3.19
C ASN A 238 5.87 -21.87 -4.71
N ARG A 239 4.93 -21.04 -5.14
CA ARG A 239 4.64 -20.82 -6.54
C ARG A 239 5.80 -20.14 -7.28
N SER A 240 6.41 -19.13 -6.66
CA SER A 240 7.60 -18.47 -7.20
C SER A 240 8.76 -19.45 -7.35
N LEU A 241 8.99 -20.33 -6.37
CA LEU A 241 10.01 -21.37 -6.45
C LEU A 241 9.72 -22.37 -7.58
N PHE A 242 8.49 -22.88 -7.66
CA PHE A 242 8.09 -23.80 -8.74
C PHE A 242 8.28 -23.19 -10.12
N PHE A 243 7.97 -21.92 -10.27
CA PHE A 243 8.19 -21.22 -11.53
C PHE A 243 9.69 -21.07 -11.87
N LEU A 244 10.47 -20.61 -10.91
CA LEU A 244 11.91 -20.50 -11.13
C LEU A 244 12.51 -21.86 -11.53
N ASP A 245 12.05 -22.94 -10.93
CA ASP A 245 12.47 -24.29 -11.33
C ASP A 245 11.96 -24.66 -12.73
N SER A 246 10.75 -24.27 -13.10
CA SER A 246 10.28 -24.46 -14.47
C SER A 246 11.11 -23.69 -15.49
N LEU A 247 11.52 -22.46 -15.18
CA LEU A 247 12.40 -21.67 -16.05
C LEU A 247 13.79 -22.31 -16.19
N LYS A 248 14.36 -22.81 -15.08
CA LYS A 248 15.65 -23.52 -15.12
C LYS A 248 15.63 -24.72 -16.05
N ASN A 249 14.49 -25.40 -16.15
CA ASN A 249 14.35 -26.57 -17.04
C ASN A 249 14.21 -26.20 -18.53
N THR A 250 14.05 -24.91 -18.86
CA THR A 250 13.92 -24.45 -20.26
C THR A 250 15.25 -24.04 -20.89
N VAL A 251 16.32 -23.95 -20.12
CA VAL A 251 17.63 -23.48 -20.56
C VAL A 251 18.75 -24.33 -19.96
N GLU A 252 19.86 -24.44 -20.68
CA GLU A 252 21.07 -25.05 -20.15
C GLU A 252 21.71 -24.07 -19.14
N ILE A 253 21.96 -24.54 -17.91
CA ILE A 253 22.59 -23.76 -16.84
C ILE A 253 23.91 -24.42 -16.46
N TYR A 254 24.99 -23.72 -16.70
CA TYR A 254 26.31 -24.11 -16.17
C TYR A 254 26.67 -23.24 -14.97
N ILE A 255 26.97 -23.89 -13.86
CA ILE A 255 27.53 -23.24 -12.67
C ILE A 255 28.91 -23.86 -12.44
N ASN A 256 29.94 -23.01 -12.36
CA ASN A 256 31.29 -23.49 -12.10
C ASN A 256 31.38 -24.15 -10.69
N PRO A 257 31.78 -25.42 -10.61
CA PRO A 257 31.83 -26.15 -9.33
C PRO A 257 32.71 -25.49 -8.24
N LYS A 258 33.66 -24.65 -8.66
CA LYS A 258 34.52 -23.93 -7.71
C LYS A 258 33.76 -22.89 -6.88
N TYR A 259 32.57 -22.46 -7.30
CA TYR A 259 31.77 -21.41 -6.67
C TYR A 259 30.37 -21.90 -6.28
N GLN A 260 30.17 -23.19 -6.16
CA GLN A 260 28.96 -23.81 -5.60
C GLN A 260 29.05 -23.97 -4.09
#